data_0d8495aa9dfd2522e173e79494383c69
#
_entry.id   0d8495aa9dfd2522e173e79494383c69
#
_cell.length_a   1.000
_cell.length_b   1.000
_cell.length_c   1.000
_cell.angle_alpha   90.00
_cell.angle_beta   90.00
_cell.angle_gamma   90.00
#
_symmetry.space_group_name_H-M   'P 1'
#
loop_
_entity.id
_entity.type
_entity.pdbx_description
1 polymer ?
#
loop_
_entity_poly.entity_id
_entity_poly.type
_entity_poly.pdbx_seq_one_letter_code
_entity_poly.pdbx_strand_id
1 'polypeptide(L)'
;MRLQFPEGFLLGVSSASAQIEGGEVGSNWNDWYHQGRIKDDSDPAVADDHWNRWREDCALMAGLHLPIARMGVEWARIMPARGEIDETAIAHYRAELEYMRQLGIRPLLTIHHFSNPMWFERLGGFSKRENLDDFLSFAKLCADRFGDLVSDWITINEPNVYATNGYFFGDWPPGHKSFSETLTVLENMAFCHIRCYQMLHATREAMGYSDTMVGFANHLRVFEPENPKNPMQAATARAVEWLFQGAITQAMSTGVFRLPLKNHWKLPKGEYCDFHGVNYYTRSTVTGFADGVRKNSPRNDLGWEIYPDGLPQVAAKLEKLLKRPIWVTENGTCDNQDAFRARYIYEHLHAMLRSGLPFERYYHWCFCDNFEWLEGESARFGLINVDYATQTRTIKRSGEFYADMIRNDGVTDEAYNTYVRGEVYRVE
;
A
#
# COMPACT_ATOMS: atom_id res chain seq x y z
N MET A 1 -19.96 1.77 -24.57
CA MET A 1 -19.18 1.59 -23.34
C MET A 1 -18.30 0.36 -23.50
N ARG A 2 -17.04 0.49 -23.24
CA ARG A 2 -16.04 -0.61 -23.38
C ARG A 2 -15.90 -1.40 -22.07
N LEU A 3 -15.95 -0.69 -20.96
CA LEU A 3 -15.94 -1.26 -19.62
C LEU A 3 -16.86 -0.42 -18.73
N GLN A 4 -17.90 -1.03 -18.16
CA GLN A 4 -18.82 -0.37 -17.24
C GLN A 4 -18.42 -0.73 -15.81
N PHE A 5 -18.36 0.24 -14.92
CA PHE A 5 -18.18 -0.03 -13.50
C PHE A 5 -19.47 -0.52 -12.84
N PRO A 6 -19.40 -1.43 -11.88
CA PRO A 6 -20.56 -1.80 -11.07
C PRO A 6 -21.08 -0.62 -10.27
N GLU A 7 -22.36 -0.60 -9.98
CA GLU A 7 -22.95 0.39 -9.10
C GLU A 7 -22.23 0.44 -7.73
N GLY A 8 -21.84 1.63 -7.30
CA GLY A 8 -21.13 1.85 -6.04
C GLY A 8 -19.63 1.53 -6.07
N PHE A 9 -19.09 1.09 -7.21
CA PHE A 9 -17.64 0.89 -7.35
C PHE A 9 -16.92 2.23 -7.40
N LEU A 10 -15.85 2.38 -6.61
CA LEU A 10 -15.14 3.65 -6.49
C LEU A 10 -13.68 3.53 -6.96
N LEU A 11 -13.27 4.50 -7.77
CA LEU A 11 -11.87 4.72 -8.15
C LEU A 11 -11.25 5.80 -7.29
N GLY A 12 -10.03 5.56 -6.82
CA GLY A 12 -9.24 6.51 -6.03
C GLY A 12 -7.76 6.42 -6.31
N VAL A 13 -6.99 7.12 -5.51
CA VAL A 13 -5.53 7.12 -5.55
C VAL A 13 -4.95 6.80 -4.19
N SER A 14 -3.69 6.36 -4.17
CA SER A 14 -2.98 5.97 -2.98
C SER A 14 -1.69 6.78 -2.84
N SER A 15 -1.28 7.05 -1.60
CA SER A 15 -0.01 7.66 -1.24
C SER A 15 0.47 7.12 0.12
N ALA A 16 1.73 7.40 0.47
CA ALA A 16 2.29 7.14 1.79
C ALA A 16 3.02 8.38 2.29
N SER A 17 2.81 8.73 3.57
CA SER A 17 3.33 9.95 4.20
C SER A 17 4.83 10.14 3.99
N ALA A 18 5.64 9.13 4.33
CA ALA A 18 7.09 9.19 4.20
C ALA A 18 7.58 9.41 2.75
N GLN A 19 6.76 9.04 1.75
CA GLN A 19 7.11 9.15 0.33
C GLN A 19 6.77 10.51 -0.28
N ILE A 20 5.83 11.25 0.31
CA ILE A 20 5.32 12.50 -0.29
C ILE A 20 5.54 13.74 0.56
N GLU A 21 5.56 13.62 1.89
CA GLU A 21 5.50 14.79 2.78
C GLU A 21 6.76 15.65 2.79
N GLY A 22 7.92 15.01 2.70
CA GLY A 22 9.18 15.69 2.94
C GLY A 22 9.44 16.02 4.43
N GLY A 23 10.52 16.68 4.70
CA GLY A 23 10.97 17.07 6.04
C GLY A 23 11.90 16.05 6.70
N GLU A 24 12.85 16.59 7.48
CA GLU A 24 13.74 15.79 8.33
C GLU A 24 13.03 15.49 9.67
N VAL A 25 12.24 14.41 9.68
CA VAL A 25 11.38 14.09 10.81
C VAL A 25 11.99 13.06 11.78
N GLY A 26 13.21 12.64 11.52
CA GLY A 26 13.89 11.62 12.34
C GLY A 26 13.31 10.22 12.16
N SER A 27 12.88 9.90 10.94
CA SER A 27 12.41 8.57 10.58
C SER A 27 13.57 7.64 10.22
N ASN A 28 13.29 6.33 10.21
CA ASN A 28 14.25 5.32 9.75
C ASN A 28 14.64 5.51 8.27
N TRP A 29 13.79 6.14 7.44
CA TRP A 29 14.10 6.42 6.04
C TRP A 29 14.98 7.66 5.87
N ASN A 30 14.84 8.71 6.71
CA ASN A 30 15.82 9.79 6.77
C ASN A 30 17.20 9.24 7.18
N ASP A 31 17.24 8.38 8.22
CA ASP A 31 18.49 7.75 8.66
C ASP A 31 19.11 6.86 7.56
N TRP A 32 18.29 6.14 6.79
CA TRP A 32 18.73 5.28 5.69
C TRP A 32 19.36 6.09 4.54
N TYR A 33 18.76 7.24 4.23
CA TYR A 33 19.35 8.21 3.29
C TYR A 33 20.71 8.72 3.77
N HIS A 34 20.81 9.16 5.03
CA HIS A 34 22.06 9.63 5.61
C HIS A 34 23.17 8.55 5.64
N GLN A 35 22.81 7.29 5.59
CA GLN A 35 23.75 6.18 5.41
C GLN A 35 24.18 5.96 3.94
N GLY A 36 23.69 6.77 2.98
CA GLY A 36 24.00 6.64 1.56
C GLY A 36 23.40 5.38 0.92
N ARG A 37 22.20 4.99 1.34
CA ARG A 37 21.60 3.73 0.91
C ARG A 37 20.46 3.87 -0.09
N ILE A 38 20.17 5.08 -0.55
CA ILE A 38 19.20 5.33 -1.63
C ILE A 38 19.93 5.27 -2.97
N LYS A 39 19.38 4.54 -3.93
CA LYS A 39 20.09 4.21 -5.19
C LYS A 39 20.41 5.40 -6.08
N ASP A 40 19.57 6.41 -6.06
CA ASP A 40 19.72 7.62 -6.89
C ASP A 40 20.14 8.85 -6.06
N ASP A 41 20.50 8.64 -4.78
CA ASP A 41 20.90 9.67 -3.82
C ASP A 41 19.82 10.76 -3.56
N SER A 42 18.56 10.52 -3.93
CA SER A 42 17.47 11.44 -3.63
C SER A 42 17.13 11.44 -2.13
N ASP A 43 16.77 12.62 -1.62
CA ASP A 43 16.54 12.86 -0.19
C ASP A 43 15.03 12.78 0.14
N PRO A 44 14.58 11.84 0.98
CA PRO A 44 13.19 11.77 1.41
C PRO A 44 12.71 13.03 2.16
N ALA A 45 13.64 13.86 2.65
CA ALA A 45 13.28 15.15 3.23
C ALA A 45 12.82 16.19 2.18
N VAL A 46 13.05 15.94 0.88
CA VAL A 46 12.50 16.73 -0.22
C VAL A 46 11.16 16.14 -0.66
N ALA A 47 11.17 14.91 -1.13
CA ALA A 47 10.00 14.20 -1.65
C ALA A 47 9.09 15.11 -2.52
N ASP A 48 7.78 15.10 -2.30
CA ASP A 48 6.82 15.96 -3.03
C ASP A 48 6.51 17.27 -2.30
N ASP A 49 7.18 17.55 -1.18
CA ASP A 49 6.86 18.70 -0.32
C ASP A 49 5.36 18.81 0.02
N HIS A 50 4.67 17.64 0.07
CA HIS A 50 3.24 17.57 0.32
C HIS A 50 2.85 18.19 1.66
N TRP A 51 3.72 18.10 2.68
CA TRP A 51 3.49 18.74 3.97
C TRP A 51 3.15 20.23 3.85
N ASN A 52 3.76 20.93 2.91
CA ASN A 52 3.49 22.34 2.66
C ASN A 52 2.44 22.56 1.56
N ARG A 53 2.27 21.58 0.65
CA ARG A 53 1.44 21.69 -0.56
C ARG A 53 0.14 20.87 -0.52
N TRP A 54 -0.22 20.29 0.61
CA TRP A 54 -1.37 19.40 0.72
C TRP A 54 -2.69 19.98 0.18
N ARG A 55 -2.90 21.33 0.34
CA ARG A 55 -4.09 21.98 -0.22
C ARG A 55 -4.10 21.96 -1.74
N GLU A 56 -2.95 22.18 -2.36
CA GLU A 56 -2.77 22.11 -3.82
C GLU A 56 -3.06 20.68 -4.31
N ASP A 57 -2.47 19.68 -3.65
CA ASP A 57 -2.63 18.28 -4.02
C ASP A 57 -4.08 17.80 -3.80
N CYS A 58 -4.73 18.14 -2.70
CA CYS A 58 -6.14 17.83 -2.46
C CYS A 58 -7.06 18.52 -3.49
N ALA A 59 -6.79 19.78 -3.83
CA ALA A 59 -7.56 20.50 -4.87
C ALA A 59 -7.38 19.86 -6.25
N LEU A 60 -6.16 19.37 -6.55
CA LEU A 60 -5.87 18.64 -7.79
C LEU A 60 -6.61 17.29 -7.83
N MET A 61 -6.66 16.55 -6.71
CA MET A 61 -7.47 15.33 -6.58
C MET A 61 -8.96 15.61 -6.87
N ALA A 62 -9.50 16.67 -6.30
CA ALA A 62 -10.88 17.07 -6.55
C ALA A 62 -11.11 17.50 -8.00
N GLY A 63 -10.14 18.18 -8.63
CA GLY A 63 -10.16 18.54 -10.04
C GLY A 63 -10.18 17.33 -10.97
N LEU A 64 -9.60 16.21 -10.55
CA LEU A 64 -9.66 14.91 -11.24
C LEU A 64 -10.90 14.08 -10.85
N HIS A 65 -11.83 14.64 -10.08
CA HIS A 65 -13.08 14.02 -9.62
C HIS A 65 -12.89 12.79 -8.73
N LEU A 66 -11.75 12.65 -8.02
CA LEU A 66 -11.46 11.52 -7.17
C LEU A 66 -12.42 11.48 -5.95
N PRO A 67 -13.26 10.44 -5.79
CA PRO A 67 -14.20 10.34 -4.66
C PRO A 67 -13.56 9.78 -3.39
N ILE A 68 -12.45 9.08 -3.53
CA ILE A 68 -11.72 8.43 -2.43
C ILE A 68 -10.22 8.61 -2.62
N ALA A 69 -9.48 8.73 -1.50
CA ALA A 69 -8.02 8.73 -1.54
C ALA A 69 -7.45 8.04 -0.29
N ARG A 70 -6.42 7.25 -0.48
CA ARG A 70 -5.66 6.63 0.60
C ARG A 70 -4.44 7.48 0.91
N MET A 71 -4.28 7.81 2.18
CA MET A 71 -3.16 8.56 2.71
C MET A 71 -2.61 7.90 3.98
N GLY A 72 -1.43 8.30 4.41
CA GLY A 72 -0.82 7.91 5.68
C GLY A 72 -0.72 9.07 6.64
N VAL A 73 -0.27 8.76 7.85
CA VAL A 73 0.24 9.72 8.84
C VAL A 73 1.67 9.31 9.22
N GLU A 74 2.57 10.26 9.33
CA GLU A 74 3.98 9.97 9.66
C GLU A 74 4.16 9.88 11.18
N TRP A 75 4.45 8.67 11.66
CA TRP A 75 4.62 8.41 13.09
C TRP A 75 5.75 9.24 13.70
N ALA A 76 6.88 9.34 13.02
CA ALA A 76 8.02 10.13 13.49
C ALA A 76 7.70 11.63 13.63
N ARG A 77 6.77 12.13 12.82
CA ARG A 77 6.32 13.53 12.87
C ARG A 77 5.35 13.76 14.04
N ILE A 78 4.41 12.83 14.25
CA ILE A 78 3.42 12.95 15.34
C ILE A 78 4.06 12.66 16.70
N MET A 79 5.01 11.72 16.76
CA MET A 79 5.69 11.33 17.99
C MET A 79 7.22 11.39 17.80
N PRO A 80 7.83 12.58 17.83
CA PRO A 80 9.26 12.77 17.56
C PRO A 80 10.17 12.12 18.63
N ALA A 81 9.65 11.93 19.84
CA ALA A 81 10.29 11.16 20.90
C ALA A 81 9.26 10.28 21.61
N ARG A 82 9.74 9.25 22.31
CA ARG A 82 8.87 8.31 23.02
C ARG A 82 8.02 9.04 24.06
N GLY A 83 6.68 8.99 23.89
CA GLY A 83 5.70 9.65 24.76
C GLY A 83 5.55 11.15 24.54
N GLU A 84 6.26 11.73 23.59
CA GLU A 84 6.09 13.13 23.17
C GLU A 84 5.13 13.20 21.97
N ILE A 85 4.17 14.11 22.01
CA ILE A 85 3.16 14.30 20.96
C ILE A 85 3.31 15.71 20.41
N ASP A 86 3.48 15.80 19.09
CA ASP A 86 3.43 17.07 18.36
C ASP A 86 1.97 17.41 18.01
N GLU A 87 1.35 18.23 18.82
CA GLU A 87 -0.03 18.70 18.61
C GLU A 87 -0.17 19.57 17.36
N THR A 88 0.93 20.19 16.87
CA THR A 88 0.92 20.95 15.62
C THR A 88 0.81 20.01 14.42
N ALA A 89 1.54 18.89 14.45
CA ALA A 89 1.43 17.86 13.43
C ALA A 89 0.01 17.23 13.40
N ILE A 90 -0.57 16.96 14.58
CA ILE A 90 -1.95 16.47 14.66
C ILE A 90 -2.94 17.48 14.06
N ALA A 91 -2.82 18.75 14.42
CA ALA A 91 -3.69 19.81 13.90
C ALA A 91 -3.58 19.95 12.38
N HIS A 92 -2.37 19.77 11.84
CA HIS A 92 -2.13 19.77 10.39
C HIS A 92 -2.86 18.62 9.68
N TYR A 93 -2.67 17.38 10.13
CA TYR A 93 -3.37 16.21 9.55
C TYR A 93 -4.90 16.34 9.68
N ARG A 94 -5.38 16.87 10.80
CA ARG A 94 -6.83 17.14 10.92
C ARG A 94 -7.31 18.13 9.88
N ALA A 95 -6.57 19.23 9.67
CA ALA A 95 -6.94 20.24 8.68
C ALA A 95 -6.96 19.66 7.25
N GLU A 96 -6.03 18.77 6.92
CA GLU A 96 -6.00 18.06 5.64
C GLU A 96 -7.20 17.12 5.47
N LEU A 97 -7.48 16.26 6.47
CA LEU A 97 -8.62 15.35 6.46
C LEU A 97 -9.96 16.09 6.37
N GLU A 98 -10.10 17.21 7.09
CA GLU A 98 -11.28 18.07 7.01
C GLU A 98 -11.45 18.68 5.61
N TYR A 99 -10.35 19.13 5.00
CA TYR A 99 -10.38 19.70 3.64
C TYR A 99 -10.69 18.65 2.58
N MET A 100 -10.11 17.44 2.66
CA MET A 100 -10.49 16.33 1.78
C MET A 100 -12.00 16.08 1.83
N ARG A 101 -12.57 16.00 3.05
CA ARG A 101 -14.02 15.81 3.23
C ARG A 101 -14.85 16.96 2.66
N GLN A 102 -14.40 18.21 2.83
CA GLN A 102 -15.04 19.38 2.22
C GLN A 102 -15.05 19.32 0.69
N LEU A 103 -14.02 18.74 0.10
CA LEU A 103 -13.91 18.50 -1.34
C LEU A 103 -14.68 17.26 -1.82
N GLY A 104 -15.33 16.52 -0.92
CA GLY A 104 -16.08 15.29 -1.23
C GLY A 104 -15.19 14.06 -1.37
N ILE A 105 -13.92 14.11 -0.94
CA ILE A 105 -12.97 13.00 -0.98
C ILE A 105 -13.04 12.24 0.35
N ARG A 106 -13.42 10.95 0.31
CA ARG A 106 -13.43 10.09 1.49
C ARG A 106 -12.02 9.53 1.74
N PRO A 107 -11.41 9.81 2.90
CA PRO A 107 -10.08 9.31 3.22
C PRO A 107 -10.11 7.84 3.65
N LEU A 108 -9.10 7.06 3.20
CA LEU A 108 -8.68 5.78 3.77
C LEU A 108 -7.33 6.02 4.45
N LEU A 109 -7.30 5.97 5.79
CA LEU A 109 -6.12 6.34 6.56
C LEU A 109 -5.27 5.12 6.91
N THR A 110 -3.99 5.16 6.53
CA THR A 110 -2.98 4.15 6.87
C THR A 110 -2.19 4.59 8.09
N ILE A 111 -2.17 3.77 9.16
CA ILE A 111 -1.47 4.07 10.41
C ILE A 111 0.02 3.79 10.29
N HIS A 112 0.41 2.65 9.70
CA HIS A 112 1.81 2.29 9.50
C HIS A 112 2.10 1.93 8.04
N HIS A 113 3.08 2.64 7.45
CA HIS A 113 3.52 2.41 6.08
C HIS A 113 5.05 2.48 6.00
N PHE A 114 5.75 1.44 6.51
CA PHE A 114 7.21 1.22 6.47
C PHE A 114 8.07 2.21 7.25
N SER A 115 7.52 3.36 7.63
CA SER A 115 8.26 4.39 8.34
C SER A 115 8.09 4.27 9.86
N ASN A 116 9.20 4.32 10.57
CA ASN A 116 9.25 4.30 12.03
C ASN A 116 10.09 5.48 12.55
N PRO A 117 9.74 6.06 13.70
CA PRO A 117 10.63 7.02 14.34
C PRO A 117 11.92 6.33 14.81
N MET A 118 13.06 6.99 14.68
CA MET A 118 14.37 6.43 15.05
C MET A 118 14.48 6.05 16.53
N TRP A 119 13.70 6.68 17.41
CA TRP A 119 13.68 6.25 18.81
C TRP A 119 13.07 4.84 18.97
N PHE A 120 12.05 4.48 18.16
CA PHE A 120 11.46 3.14 18.15
C PHE A 120 12.41 2.10 17.53
N GLU A 121 13.09 2.45 16.44
CA GLU A 121 14.11 1.59 15.82
C GLU A 121 15.27 1.30 16.77
N ARG A 122 15.78 2.30 17.51
CA ARG A 122 16.84 2.14 18.49
C ARG A 122 16.46 1.22 19.65
N LEU A 123 15.18 1.07 19.96
CA LEU A 123 14.68 0.10 20.92
C LEU A 123 14.54 -1.32 20.33
N GLY A 124 14.77 -1.48 19.02
CA GLY A 124 14.65 -2.76 18.29
C GLY A 124 13.32 -2.92 17.55
N GLY A 125 12.54 -1.86 17.43
CA GLY A 125 11.32 -1.81 16.60
C GLY A 125 10.34 -2.95 16.87
N PHE A 126 9.72 -3.45 15.82
CA PHE A 126 8.77 -4.57 15.89
C PHE A 126 9.42 -5.92 16.21
N SER A 127 10.77 -6.04 16.25
CA SER A 127 11.42 -7.29 16.68
C SER A 127 11.33 -7.55 18.19
N LYS A 128 10.97 -6.52 18.97
CA LYS A 128 10.89 -6.55 20.44
C LYS A 128 9.44 -6.42 20.92
N ARG A 129 9.00 -7.40 21.71
CA ARG A 129 7.62 -7.43 22.25
C ARG A 129 7.30 -6.28 23.17
N GLU A 130 8.28 -5.84 23.95
CA GLU A 130 8.20 -4.74 24.89
C GLU A 130 7.95 -3.37 24.21
N ASN A 131 8.17 -3.27 22.90
CA ASN A 131 7.96 -2.04 22.13
C ASN A 131 6.56 -1.95 21.49
N LEU A 132 5.81 -3.05 21.46
CA LEU A 132 4.53 -3.08 20.73
C LEU A 132 3.49 -2.14 21.32
N ASP A 133 3.56 -1.89 22.61
CA ASP A 133 2.68 -0.92 23.29
C ASP A 133 2.94 0.52 22.80
N ASP A 134 4.15 0.84 22.34
CA ASP A 134 4.45 2.14 21.75
C ASP A 134 3.68 2.32 20.44
N PHE A 135 3.68 1.30 19.56
CA PHE A 135 2.90 1.32 18.33
C PHE A 135 1.39 1.35 18.60
N LEU A 136 0.91 0.53 19.56
CA LEU A 136 -0.50 0.52 19.93
C LEU A 136 -0.95 1.86 20.52
N SER A 137 -0.09 2.54 21.28
CA SER A 137 -0.34 3.89 21.80
C SER A 137 -0.43 4.92 20.68
N PHE A 138 0.45 4.83 19.68
CA PHE A 138 0.37 5.67 18.47
C PHE A 138 -0.92 5.42 17.68
N ALA A 139 -1.28 4.16 17.44
CA ALA A 139 -2.53 3.81 16.77
C ALA A 139 -3.76 4.31 17.53
N LYS A 140 -3.73 4.22 18.88
CA LYS A 140 -4.80 4.75 19.73
C LYS A 140 -4.89 6.27 19.63
N LEU A 141 -3.76 6.97 19.62
CA LEU A 141 -3.71 8.41 19.42
C LEU A 141 -4.33 8.79 18.07
N CYS A 142 -4.00 8.08 16.97
CA CYS A 142 -4.63 8.30 15.66
C CYS A 142 -6.16 8.10 15.73
N ALA A 143 -6.62 7.03 16.39
CA ALA A 143 -8.05 6.76 16.55
C ALA A 143 -8.76 7.89 17.33
N ASP A 144 -8.15 8.38 18.42
CA ASP A 144 -8.71 9.44 19.25
C ASP A 144 -8.73 10.80 18.54
N ARG A 145 -7.73 11.09 17.73
CA ARG A 145 -7.53 12.40 17.10
C ARG A 145 -8.17 12.52 15.72
N PHE A 146 -8.37 11.42 15.01
CA PHE A 146 -8.88 11.42 13.63
C PHE A 146 -10.17 10.59 13.46
N GLY A 147 -10.61 9.87 14.51
CA GLY A 147 -11.75 8.96 14.44
C GLY A 147 -13.10 9.63 14.13
N ASP A 148 -13.25 10.92 14.36
CA ASP A 148 -14.41 11.70 13.96
C ASP A 148 -14.40 12.08 12.46
N LEU A 149 -13.25 12.03 11.82
CA LEU A 149 -13.05 12.40 10.41
C LEU A 149 -12.91 11.19 9.48
N VAL A 150 -12.46 10.05 10.01
CA VAL A 150 -12.08 8.87 9.23
C VAL A 150 -12.94 7.67 9.61
N SER A 151 -13.58 7.05 8.61
CA SER A 151 -14.32 5.79 8.77
C SER A 151 -13.50 4.57 8.35
N ASP A 152 -12.59 4.75 7.37
CA ASP A 152 -11.85 3.68 6.71
C ASP A 152 -10.39 3.67 7.14
N TRP A 153 -9.89 2.51 7.60
CA TRP A 153 -8.56 2.41 8.21
C TRP A 153 -7.77 1.23 7.67
N ILE A 154 -6.50 1.47 7.38
CA ILE A 154 -5.48 0.44 7.23
C ILE A 154 -4.55 0.52 8.45
N THR A 155 -4.47 -0.56 9.20
CA THR A 155 -3.61 -0.62 10.39
C THR A 155 -2.15 -0.67 10.02
N ILE A 156 -1.79 -1.59 9.11
CA ILE A 156 -0.42 -1.86 8.67
C ILE A 156 -0.44 -2.12 7.16
N ASN A 157 0.46 -1.43 6.46
CA ASN A 157 0.75 -1.68 5.06
C ASN A 157 1.85 -2.73 4.91
N GLU A 158 1.61 -3.73 4.09
CA GLU A 158 2.55 -4.74 3.60
C GLU A 158 3.51 -5.30 4.67
N PRO A 159 2.99 -5.91 5.74
CA PRO A 159 3.84 -6.48 6.79
C PRO A 159 4.84 -7.50 6.25
N ASN A 160 4.46 -8.22 5.19
CA ASN A 160 5.33 -9.18 4.51
C ASN A 160 6.52 -8.51 3.80
N VAL A 161 6.32 -7.39 3.12
CA VAL A 161 7.40 -6.64 2.46
C VAL A 161 8.30 -5.98 3.51
N TYR A 162 7.71 -5.30 4.51
CA TYR A 162 8.45 -4.70 5.60
C TYR A 162 9.39 -5.71 6.30
N ALA A 163 8.84 -6.87 6.70
CA ALA A 163 9.63 -7.89 7.39
C ALA A 163 10.67 -8.55 6.47
N THR A 164 10.33 -8.80 5.19
CA THR A 164 11.24 -9.44 4.25
C THR A 164 12.40 -8.52 3.88
N ASN A 165 12.13 -7.28 3.51
CA ASN A 165 13.18 -6.36 3.08
C ASN A 165 14.01 -5.83 4.25
N GLY A 166 13.37 -5.53 5.38
CA GLY A 166 14.08 -4.99 6.54
C GLY A 166 14.83 -6.03 7.39
N TYR A 167 14.31 -7.27 7.48
CA TYR A 167 14.83 -8.26 8.44
C TYR A 167 15.33 -9.56 7.80
N PHE A 168 14.95 -9.89 6.55
CA PHE A 168 15.46 -11.08 5.87
C PHE A 168 16.57 -10.74 4.88
N PHE A 169 16.32 -9.82 3.95
CA PHE A 169 17.33 -9.38 2.97
C PHE A 169 18.23 -8.27 3.52
N GLY A 170 17.69 -7.39 4.35
CA GLY A 170 18.41 -6.26 4.95
C GLY A 170 18.72 -5.14 3.97
N ASP A 171 17.89 -5.02 2.92
CA ASP A 171 18.02 -3.99 1.90
C ASP A 171 17.30 -2.69 2.30
N TRP A 172 16.34 -2.80 3.22
CA TRP A 172 15.61 -1.70 3.83
C TRP A 172 15.98 -1.51 5.32
N PRO A 173 15.61 -0.37 5.94
CA PRO A 173 15.73 -0.23 7.39
C PRO A 173 15.00 -1.37 8.12
N PRO A 174 15.52 -1.91 9.22
CA PRO A 174 16.78 -1.59 9.90
C PRO A 174 18.02 -2.31 9.33
N GLY A 175 17.92 -3.08 8.25
CA GLY A 175 19.06 -3.70 7.58
C GLY A 175 19.50 -5.04 8.18
N HIS A 176 18.60 -5.73 8.87
CA HIS A 176 18.91 -7.03 9.49
C HIS A 176 18.84 -8.19 8.46
N LYS A 177 19.56 -9.28 8.73
CA LYS A 177 19.60 -10.49 7.90
C LYS A 177 19.35 -11.72 8.74
N SER A 178 18.12 -11.92 9.19
CA SER A 178 17.76 -13.01 10.11
C SER A 178 16.35 -13.53 9.84
N PHE A 179 16.27 -14.77 9.36
CA PHE A 179 14.98 -15.43 9.13
C PHE A 179 14.13 -15.54 10.41
N SER A 180 14.76 -15.88 11.55
CA SER A 180 14.03 -15.98 12.82
C SER A 180 13.46 -14.64 13.29
N GLU A 181 14.20 -13.56 13.07
CA GLU A 181 13.75 -12.21 13.41
C GLU A 181 12.62 -11.76 12.48
N THR A 182 12.72 -12.08 11.19
CA THR A 182 11.62 -11.86 10.21
C THR A 182 10.31 -12.49 10.70
N LEU A 183 10.35 -13.75 11.16
CA LEU A 183 9.16 -14.41 11.69
C LEU A 183 8.63 -13.72 12.96
N THR A 184 9.52 -13.31 13.87
CA THR A 184 9.14 -12.57 15.08
C THR A 184 8.45 -11.26 14.74
N VAL A 185 8.97 -10.51 13.76
CA VAL A 185 8.37 -9.25 13.28
C VAL A 185 6.98 -9.49 12.69
N LEU A 186 6.81 -10.50 11.86
CA LEU A 186 5.50 -10.87 11.29
C LEU A 186 4.50 -11.25 12.39
N GLU A 187 4.91 -12.04 13.38
CA GLU A 187 4.06 -12.43 14.52
C GLU A 187 3.63 -11.22 15.35
N ASN A 188 4.56 -10.30 15.61
CA ASN A 188 4.31 -9.07 16.36
C ASN A 188 3.42 -8.09 15.58
N MET A 189 3.63 -7.94 14.27
CA MET A 189 2.76 -7.11 13.43
C MET A 189 1.33 -7.68 13.33
N ALA A 190 1.19 -9.01 13.26
CA ALA A 190 -0.13 -9.65 13.33
C ALA A 190 -0.85 -9.38 14.66
N PHE A 191 -0.12 -9.44 15.77
CA PHE A 191 -0.65 -9.05 17.07
C PHE A 191 -1.10 -7.58 17.07
N CYS A 192 -0.24 -6.68 16.61
CA CYS A 192 -0.55 -5.25 16.55
C CYS A 192 -1.79 -4.97 15.70
N HIS A 193 -1.90 -5.60 14.53
CA HIS A 193 -3.08 -5.46 13.67
C HIS A 193 -4.37 -5.86 14.40
N ILE A 194 -4.40 -7.05 15.01
CA ILE A 194 -5.59 -7.56 15.71
C ILE A 194 -5.99 -6.63 16.85
N ARG A 195 -5.02 -6.13 17.61
CA ARG A 195 -5.28 -5.16 18.69
C ARG A 195 -5.77 -3.81 18.17
N CYS A 196 -5.17 -3.32 17.07
CA CYS A 196 -5.63 -2.10 16.40
C CYS A 196 -7.05 -2.24 15.85
N TYR A 197 -7.38 -3.38 15.22
CA TYR A 197 -8.73 -3.67 14.74
C TYR A 197 -9.76 -3.51 15.86
N GLN A 198 -9.54 -4.20 16.97
CA GLN A 198 -10.43 -4.14 18.14
C GLN A 198 -10.53 -2.73 18.74
N MET A 199 -9.40 -2.05 18.85
CA MET A 199 -9.30 -0.73 19.43
C MET A 199 -9.98 0.34 18.56
N LEU A 200 -9.79 0.32 17.24
CA LEU A 200 -10.40 1.27 16.30
C LEU A 200 -11.92 1.16 16.32
N HIS A 201 -12.47 -0.08 16.29
CA HIS A 201 -13.91 -0.30 16.41
C HIS A 201 -14.44 0.23 17.75
N ALA A 202 -13.83 -0.16 18.87
CA ALA A 202 -14.28 0.27 20.20
C ALA A 202 -14.19 1.79 20.38
N THR A 203 -13.13 2.43 19.86
CA THR A 203 -12.95 3.88 20.00
C THR A 203 -14.01 4.64 19.18
N ARG A 204 -14.26 4.25 17.94
CA ARG A 204 -15.26 4.94 17.11
C ARG A 204 -16.69 4.66 17.56
N GLU A 205 -16.97 3.44 18.05
CA GLU A 205 -18.27 3.12 18.66
C GLU A 205 -18.53 4.00 19.89
N ALA A 206 -17.52 4.19 20.74
CA ALA A 206 -17.61 5.11 21.88
C ALA A 206 -17.82 6.57 21.48
N MET A 207 -17.40 6.98 20.29
CA MET A 207 -17.69 8.29 19.69
C MET A 207 -19.07 8.37 19.02
N GLY A 208 -19.82 7.25 18.94
CA GLY A 208 -21.15 7.18 18.33
C GLY A 208 -21.15 6.84 16.84
N TYR A 209 -20.05 6.37 16.27
CA TYR A 209 -19.93 5.96 14.86
C TYR A 209 -20.10 4.44 14.70
N SER A 210 -20.89 4.02 13.71
CA SER A 210 -21.15 2.62 13.38
C SER A 210 -20.64 2.20 11.99
N ASP A 211 -20.01 3.12 11.24
CA ASP A 211 -19.55 2.96 9.87
C ASP A 211 -18.05 2.64 9.76
N THR A 212 -17.47 2.11 10.84
CA THR A 212 -16.02 1.83 10.91
C THR A 212 -15.66 0.64 10.05
N MET A 213 -14.69 0.82 9.15
CA MET A 213 -14.12 -0.21 8.30
C MET A 213 -12.61 -0.29 8.56
N VAL A 214 -12.14 -1.42 9.04
CA VAL A 214 -10.74 -1.65 9.38
C VAL A 214 -10.19 -2.86 8.63
N GLY A 215 -9.06 -2.69 7.98
CA GLY A 215 -8.31 -3.74 7.32
C GLY A 215 -6.81 -3.56 7.47
N PHE A 216 -6.09 -4.36 6.73
CA PHE A 216 -4.66 -4.18 6.44
C PHE A 216 -4.45 -4.35 4.95
N ALA A 217 -3.41 -3.76 4.41
CA ALA A 217 -3.04 -3.95 3.02
C ALA A 217 -1.87 -4.93 2.95
N ASN A 218 -2.00 -6.00 2.17
CA ASN A 218 -0.91 -6.95 1.99
C ASN A 218 -0.42 -6.98 0.55
N HIS A 219 0.91 -7.05 0.36
CA HIS A 219 1.48 -7.25 -0.95
C HIS A 219 1.24 -8.69 -1.39
N LEU A 220 0.52 -8.85 -2.47
CA LEU A 220 0.15 -10.16 -2.99
C LEU A 220 0.69 -10.35 -4.40
N ARG A 221 1.30 -11.50 -4.63
CA ARG A 221 1.80 -11.92 -5.95
C ARG A 221 1.22 -13.28 -6.33
N VAL A 222 1.17 -13.54 -7.61
CA VAL A 222 1.00 -14.91 -8.12
C VAL A 222 2.39 -15.55 -8.17
N PHE A 223 2.58 -16.66 -7.47
CA PHE A 223 3.81 -17.45 -7.53
C PHE A 223 3.57 -18.67 -8.41
N GLU A 224 4.28 -18.75 -9.52
CA GLU A 224 4.18 -19.86 -10.45
C GLU A 224 5.54 -20.54 -10.67
N PRO A 225 5.55 -21.87 -10.91
CA PRO A 225 6.77 -22.53 -11.32
C PRO A 225 7.22 -22.04 -12.70
N GLU A 226 8.52 -21.88 -12.93
CA GLU A 226 9.06 -21.58 -14.27
C GLU A 226 8.66 -22.66 -15.27
N ASN A 227 8.79 -23.92 -14.86
CA ASN A 227 8.29 -25.06 -15.61
C ASN A 227 7.06 -25.68 -14.93
N PRO A 228 5.84 -25.44 -15.46
CA PRO A 228 4.60 -25.96 -14.89
C PRO A 228 4.54 -27.51 -14.79
N LYS A 229 5.35 -28.21 -15.58
CA LYS A 229 5.45 -29.68 -15.57
C LYS A 229 6.40 -30.21 -14.51
N ASN A 230 7.16 -29.34 -13.83
CA ASN A 230 8.10 -29.74 -12.79
C ASN A 230 7.38 -29.73 -11.40
N PRO A 231 7.09 -30.90 -10.81
CA PRO A 231 6.35 -30.96 -9.55
C PRO A 231 7.13 -30.36 -8.36
N MET A 232 8.47 -30.38 -8.41
CA MET A 232 9.30 -29.78 -7.37
C MET A 232 9.20 -28.26 -7.41
N GLN A 233 9.28 -27.64 -8.59
CA GLN A 233 9.09 -26.20 -8.74
C GLN A 233 7.66 -25.77 -8.33
N ALA A 234 6.65 -26.58 -8.66
CA ALA A 234 5.29 -26.31 -8.23
C ALA A 234 5.13 -26.40 -6.69
N ALA A 235 5.81 -27.32 -6.05
CA ALA A 235 5.83 -27.43 -4.57
C ALA A 235 6.55 -26.23 -3.94
N THR A 236 7.69 -25.83 -4.51
CA THR A 236 8.47 -24.67 -4.03
C THR A 236 7.69 -23.37 -4.22
N ALA A 237 7.02 -23.17 -5.37
CA ALA A 237 6.20 -21.98 -5.60
C ALA A 237 5.11 -21.84 -4.53
N ARG A 238 4.42 -22.94 -4.18
CA ARG A 238 3.43 -22.95 -3.09
C ARG A 238 4.04 -22.65 -1.73
N ALA A 239 5.26 -23.18 -1.46
CA ALA A 239 5.93 -22.93 -0.20
C ALA A 239 6.38 -21.46 -0.07
N VAL A 240 6.95 -20.89 -1.13
CA VAL A 240 7.33 -19.46 -1.18
C VAL A 240 6.11 -18.57 -1.01
N GLU A 241 5.01 -18.86 -1.74
CA GLU A 241 3.76 -18.13 -1.59
C GLU A 241 3.24 -18.15 -0.14
N TRP A 242 3.27 -19.32 0.48
CA TRP A 242 2.83 -19.47 1.88
C TRP A 242 3.71 -18.69 2.85
N LEU A 243 5.03 -18.77 2.69
CA LEU A 243 5.99 -18.08 3.55
C LEU A 243 5.91 -16.56 3.38
N PHE A 244 5.80 -16.08 2.14
CA PHE A 244 5.81 -14.65 1.85
C PHE A 244 4.49 -13.97 2.23
N GLN A 245 3.35 -14.56 1.85
CA GLN A 245 2.06 -13.87 1.97
C GLN A 245 0.97 -14.68 2.67
N GLY A 246 0.91 -16.00 2.50
CA GLY A 246 -0.20 -16.82 2.97
C GLY A 246 -0.32 -16.88 4.49
N ALA A 247 0.79 -17.16 5.18
CA ALA A 247 0.82 -17.34 6.63
C ALA A 247 0.44 -16.07 7.38
N ILE A 248 0.99 -14.92 6.97
CA ILE A 248 0.71 -13.64 7.61
C ILE A 248 -0.72 -13.16 7.31
N THR A 249 -1.17 -13.31 6.07
CA THR A 249 -2.56 -12.96 5.70
C THR A 249 -3.57 -13.76 6.55
N GLN A 250 -3.35 -15.06 6.70
CA GLN A 250 -4.22 -15.88 7.53
C GLN A 250 -4.18 -15.45 9.01
N ALA A 251 -3.00 -15.20 9.55
CA ALA A 251 -2.83 -14.80 10.95
C ALA A 251 -3.54 -13.47 11.23
N MET A 252 -3.33 -12.46 10.39
CA MET A 252 -3.95 -11.14 10.56
C MET A 252 -5.47 -11.17 10.35
N SER A 253 -5.96 -11.87 9.32
CA SER A 253 -7.39 -11.90 9.04
C SER A 253 -8.20 -12.71 10.05
N THR A 254 -7.61 -13.77 10.64
CA THR A 254 -8.41 -14.78 11.40
C THR A 254 -7.90 -15.07 12.81
N GLY A 255 -6.75 -14.54 13.22
CA GLY A 255 -6.08 -14.90 14.47
C GLY A 255 -5.53 -16.34 14.48
N VAL A 256 -5.59 -17.06 13.34
CA VAL A 256 -5.11 -18.43 13.21
C VAL A 256 -3.69 -18.43 12.66
N PHE A 257 -2.74 -18.57 13.56
CA PHE A 257 -1.33 -18.70 13.21
C PHE A 257 -1.02 -20.14 12.79
N ARG A 258 -0.33 -20.31 11.68
CA ARG A 258 0.17 -21.60 11.20
C ARG A 258 1.67 -21.49 10.88
N LEU A 259 2.38 -22.60 11.02
CA LEU A 259 3.82 -22.65 10.72
C LEU A 259 4.13 -21.98 9.36
N PRO A 260 5.19 -21.15 9.31
CA PRO A 260 6.21 -20.98 10.38
C PRO A 260 5.83 -20.01 11.52
N LEU A 261 4.71 -19.27 11.40
CA LEU A 261 4.28 -18.30 12.41
C LEU A 261 3.63 -19.00 13.61
N LYS A 262 3.89 -18.46 14.83
CA LYS A 262 3.37 -18.97 16.09
C LYS A 262 2.52 -17.93 16.80
N ASN A 263 1.44 -18.37 17.42
CA ASN A 263 0.59 -17.55 18.26
C ASN A 263 1.14 -17.44 19.70
N HIS A 264 2.22 -16.72 19.87
CA HIS A 264 2.81 -16.49 21.19
C HIS A 264 1.93 -15.66 22.13
N TRP A 265 1.02 -14.87 21.57
CA TRP A 265 0.12 -13.99 22.29
C TRP A 265 -1.19 -14.66 22.71
N LYS A 266 -1.39 -15.92 22.28
CA LYS A 266 -2.64 -16.67 22.51
C LYS A 266 -3.88 -15.89 22.07
N LEU A 267 -3.75 -15.18 20.96
CA LEU A 267 -4.86 -14.46 20.35
C LEU A 267 -5.99 -15.43 19.99
N PRO A 268 -7.24 -15.08 20.23
CA PRO A 268 -8.37 -15.93 19.86
C PRO A 268 -8.54 -15.98 18.33
N LYS A 269 -9.11 -17.07 17.86
CA LYS A 269 -9.65 -17.12 16.50
C LYS A 269 -10.82 -16.15 16.40
N GLY A 270 -10.88 -15.40 15.31
CA GLY A 270 -11.92 -14.39 15.03
C GLY A 270 -11.89 -13.95 13.59
N GLU A 271 -12.52 -12.83 13.31
CA GLU A 271 -12.48 -12.13 12.03
C GLU A 271 -12.00 -10.71 12.31
N TYR A 272 -10.83 -10.38 11.77
CA TYR A 272 -10.12 -9.16 12.12
C TYR A 272 -9.85 -8.26 10.90
N CYS A 273 -10.72 -8.34 9.91
CA CYS A 273 -10.77 -7.38 8.80
C CYS A 273 -12.21 -7.23 8.30
N ASP A 274 -12.61 -6.00 7.99
CA ASP A 274 -13.91 -5.68 7.40
C ASP A 274 -13.85 -5.69 5.88
N PHE A 275 -12.67 -5.53 5.32
CA PHE A 275 -12.36 -5.66 3.89
C PHE A 275 -10.99 -6.31 3.70
N HIS A 276 -10.77 -6.92 2.56
CA HIS A 276 -9.46 -7.38 2.14
C HIS A 276 -8.73 -6.26 1.40
N GLY A 277 -7.63 -5.74 1.98
CA GLY A 277 -6.74 -4.81 1.30
C GLY A 277 -5.73 -5.55 0.42
N VAL A 278 -5.74 -5.26 -0.87
CA VAL A 278 -4.89 -5.92 -1.86
C VAL A 278 -3.94 -4.90 -2.49
N ASN A 279 -2.64 -5.07 -2.27
CA ASN A 279 -1.61 -4.41 -3.06
C ASN A 279 -1.08 -5.43 -4.08
N TYR A 280 -1.29 -5.16 -5.37
CA TYR A 280 -0.90 -6.07 -6.44
C TYR A 280 -0.15 -5.34 -7.54
N TYR A 281 1.02 -5.87 -7.93
CA TYR A 281 1.87 -5.26 -8.96
C TYR A 281 2.31 -6.23 -10.04
N THR A 282 2.63 -7.48 -9.66
CA THR A 282 3.34 -8.40 -10.55
C THR A 282 3.09 -9.87 -10.21
N ARG A 283 3.59 -10.74 -11.07
CA ARG A 283 3.73 -12.17 -10.86
C ARG A 283 5.21 -12.52 -10.67
N SER A 284 5.47 -13.56 -9.89
CA SER A 284 6.79 -14.15 -9.68
C SER A 284 6.88 -15.54 -10.28
N THR A 285 7.95 -15.79 -11.04
CA THR A 285 8.29 -17.11 -11.55
C THR A 285 9.35 -17.74 -10.65
N VAL A 286 9.07 -18.93 -10.10
CA VAL A 286 9.91 -19.57 -9.09
C VAL A 286 10.74 -20.69 -9.71
N THR A 287 12.08 -20.57 -9.55
CA THR A 287 13.06 -21.60 -9.85
C THR A 287 13.84 -21.93 -8.60
N GLY A 288 13.63 -23.10 -8.00
CA GLY A 288 14.12 -23.36 -6.66
C GLY A 288 13.50 -22.39 -5.66
N PHE A 289 14.29 -21.67 -4.88
CA PHE A 289 13.84 -20.58 -3.99
C PHE A 289 14.07 -19.19 -4.59
N ALA A 290 14.59 -19.12 -5.81
CA ALA A 290 14.80 -17.86 -6.48
C ALA A 290 13.50 -17.35 -7.10
N ASP A 291 13.27 -16.06 -6.95
CA ASP A 291 12.21 -15.30 -7.58
C ASP A 291 12.72 -14.73 -8.91
N GLY A 292 11.88 -14.77 -9.93
CA GLY A 292 12.23 -14.32 -11.27
C GLY A 292 11.04 -13.84 -12.07
N VAL A 293 11.31 -13.39 -13.28
CA VAL A 293 10.34 -12.89 -14.24
C VAL A 293 10.28 -13.84 -15.44
N ARG A 294 9.09 -14.12 -15.94
CA ARG A 294 8.91 -15.01 -17.10
C ARG A 294 9.57 -14.42 -18.34
N LYS A 295 10.30 -15.25 -19.09
CA LYS A 295 10.90 -14.83 -20.38
C LYS A 295 9.83 -14.41 -21.37
N ASN A 296 10.13 -13.40 -22.18
CA ASN A 296 9.23 -12.84 -23.19
C ASN A 296 7.90 -12.34 -22.63
N SER A 297 7.89 -11.86 -21.38
CA SER A 297 6.73 -11.22 -20.76
C SER A 297 6.80 -9.70 -20.85
N PRO A 298 5.65 -9.00 -20.87
CA PRO A 298 5.64 -7.55 -20.76
C PRO A 298 6.22 -7.10 -19.40
N ARG A 299 7.05 -6.04 -19.44
CA ARG A 299 7.71 -5.52 -18.23
C ARG A 299 7.55 -4.02 -18.10
N ASN A 300 7.55 -3.55 -16.86
CA ASN A 300 7.66 -2.14 -16.55
C ASN A 300 9.13 -1.67 -16.47
N ASP A 301 9.35 -0.40 -16.19
CA ASP A 301 10.69 0.19 -16.16
C ASP A 301 11.57 -0.30 -14.99
N LEU A 302 10.99 -0.95 -13.97
CA LEU A 302 11.72 -1.68 -12.92
C LEU A 302 11.94 -3.16 -13.25
N GLY A 303 11.55 -3.62 -14.46
CA GLY A 303 11.69 -5.01 -14.88
C GLY A 303 10.63 -5.96 -14.30
N TRP A 304 9.60 -5.45 -13.62
CA TRP A 304 8.52 -6.28 -13.09
C TRP A 304 7.58 -6.72 -14.22
N GLU A 305 7.14 -7.96 -14.16
CA GLU A 305 6.18 -8.48 -15.14
C GLU A 305 4.81 -7.79 -14.98
N ILE A 306 4.24 -7.37 -16.10
CA ILE A 306 2.87 -6.86 -16.17
C ILE A 306 1.95 -8.06 -16.41
N TYR A 307 1.14 -8.41 -15.40
CA TYR A 307 0.26 -9.58 -15.43
C TYR A 307 -1.12 -9.26 -14.82
N PRO A 308 -2.04 -8.67 -15.61
CA PRO A 308 -3.35 -8.22 -15.11
C PRO A 308 -4.22 -9.34 -14.52
N ASP A 309 -4.18 -10.55 -15.11
CA ASP A 309 -4.96 -11.71 -14.63
C ASP A 309 -4.53 -12.21 -13.23
N GLY A 310 -3.40 -11.77 -12.73
CA GLY A 310 -2.94 -12.12 -11.39
C GLY A 310 -3.74 -11.46 -10.28
N LEU A 311 -4.24 -10.24 -10.50
CA LEU A 311 -5.03 -9.52 -9.49
C LEU A 311 -6.27 -10.31 -9.05
N PRO A 312 -7.18 -10.77 -9.93
CA PRO A 312 -8.29 -11.59 -9.49
C PRO A 312 -7.88 -12.97 -8.95
N GLN A 313 -6.73 -13.52 -9.36
CA GLN A 313 -6.25 -14.80 -8.82
C GLN A 313 -5.86 -14.69 -7.33
N VAL A 314 -5.15 -13.63 -6.93
CA VAL A 314 -4.79 -13.42 -5.53
C VAL A 314 -6.02 -13.05 -4.70
N ALA A 315 -6.91 -12.21 -5.24
CA ALA A 315 -8.16 -11.81 -4.60
C ALA A 315 -9.09 -13.00 -4.31
N ALA A 316 -9.18 -13.96 -5.23
CA ALA A 316 -9.98 -15.17 -5.05
C ALA A 316 -9.50 -16.05 -3.87
N LYS A 317 -8.22 -15.98 -3.50
CA LYS A 317 -7.69 -16.69 -2.32
C LYS A 317 -8.14 -16.03 -1.02
N LEU A 318 -8.20 -14.70 -1.00
CA LEU A 318 -8.69 -13.93 0.14
C LEU A 318 -10.19 -14.15 0.37
N GLU A 319 -10.97 -14.11 -0.70
CA GLU A 319 -12.42 -14.35 -0.66
C GLU A 319 -12.76 -15.75 -0.16
N LYS A 320 -11.91 -16.75 -0.46
CA LYS A 320 -12.03 -18.11 0.11
C LYS A 320 -11.63 -18.18 1.58
N LEU A 321 -10.69 -17.36 2.01
CA LEU A 321 -10.24 -17.31 3.40
C LEU A 321 -11.32 -16.72 4.31
N LEU A 322 -11.89 -15.59 3.90
CA LEU A 322 -12.94 -14.88 4.62
C LEU A 322 -13.80 -14.08 3.64
N LYS A 323 -15.12 -14.23 3.74
CA LYS A 323 -16.09 -13.52 2.89
C LYS A 323 -16.20 -12.06 3.29
N ARG A 324 -15.43 -11.19 2.62
CA ARG A 324 -15.39 -9.74 2.82
C ARG A 324 -15.27 -9.03 1.48
N PRO A 325 -15.68 -7.76 1.38
CA PRO A 325 -15.41 -6.94 0.21
C PRO A 325 -13.91 -6.83 -0.02
N ILE A 326 -13.52 -6.66 -1.29
CA ILE A 326 -12.13 -6.55 -1.72
C ILE A 326 -11.89 -5.11 -2.15
N TRP A 327 -10.93 -4.46 -1.51
CA TRP A 327 -10.43 -3.18 -1.91
C TRP A 327 -9.01 -3.33 -2.45
N VAL A 328 -8.81 -2.99 -3.71
CA VAL A 328 -7.45 -2.89 -4.27
C VAL A 328 -6.85 -1.61 -3.71
N THR A 329 -6.07 -1.76 -2.66
CA THR A 329 -5.47 -0.65 -1.91
C THR A 329 -4.25 -0.07 -2.59
N GLU A 330 -3.61 -0.85 -3.46
CA GLU A 330 -2.57 -0.40 -4.39
C GLU A 330 -2.55 -1.27 -5.65
N ASN A 331 -2.53 -0.64 -6.81
CA ASN A 331 -2.15 -1.24 -8.07
C ASN A 331 -1.61 -0.15 -8.99
N GLY A 332 -0.42 -0.36 -9.55
CA GLY A 332 0.26 0.63 -10.37
C GLY A 332 1.49 0.05 -11.07
N THR A 333 2.13 0.86 -11.88
CA THR A 333 3.32 0.46 -12.65
C THR A 333 4.32 1.58 -12.75
N CYS A 334 5.60 1.23 -12.65
CA CYS A 334 6.68 2.14 -13.01
C CYS A 334 6.71 2.32 -14.54
N ASP A 335 6.39 3.52 -14.97
CA ASP A 335 6.38 3.95 -16.37
C ASP A 335 6.86 5.40 -16.43
N ASN A 336 8.15 5.57 -16.56
CA ASN A 336 8.82 6.87 -16.43
C ASN A 336 8.43 7.85 -17.55
N GLN A 337 7.88 7.34 -18.65
CA GLN A 337 7.48 8.14 -19.82
C GLN A 337 5.96 8.24 -19.99
N ASP A 338 5.18 7.62 -19.09
CA ASP A 338 3.72 7.50 -19.23
C ASP A 338 3.28 6.90 -20.58
N ALA A 339 4.02 5.92 -21.05
CA ALA A 339 3.90 5.35 -22.40
C ALA A 339 2.89 4.19 -22.47
N PHE A 340 2.61 3.54 -21.32
CA PHE A 340 1.73 2.36 -21.26
C PHE A 340 0.87 2.29 -20.00
N ARG A 341 0.88 3.31 -19.14
CA ARG A 341 0.16 3.30 -17.85
C ARG A 341 -1.35 3.27 -18.04
N ALA A 342 -1.91 3.96 -19.02
CA ALA A 342 -3.34 3.93 -19.29
C ALA A 342 -3.80 2.50 -19.69
N ARG A 343 -3.01 1.81 -20.51
CA ARG A 343 -3.25 0.40 -20.86
C ARG A 343 -3.14 -0.53 -19.65
N TYR A 344 -2.14 -0.33 -18.78
CA TYR A 344 -1.97 -1.09 -17.56
C TYR A 344 -3.20 -0.98 -16.65
N ILE A 345 -3.66 0.24 -16.41
CA ILE A 345 -4.86 0.53 -15.60
C ILE A 345 -6.09 -0.16 -16.20
N TYR A 346 -6.32 0.04 -17.50
CA TYR A 346 -7.46 -0.56 -18.20
C TYR A 346 -7.46 -2.10 -18.10
N GLU A 347 -6.33 -2.75 -18.38
CA GLU A 347 -6.24 -4.20 -18.39
C GLU A 347 -6.43 -4.80 -16.99
N HIS A 348 -5.91 -4.16 -15.93
CA HIS A 348 -6.12 -4.60 -14.55
C HIS A 348 -7.57 -4.42 -14.10
N LEU A 349 -8.18 -3.28 -14.37
CA LEU A 349 -9.61 -3.05 -14.10
C LEU A 349 -10.49 -4.04 -14.86
N HIS A 350 -10.19 -4.29 -16.13
CA HIS A 350 -10.93 -5.25 -16.95
C HIS A 350 -10.80 -6.69 -16.40
N ALA A 351 -9.58 -7.13 -16.04
CA ALA A 351 -9.36 -8.45 -15.45
C ALA A 351 -10.08 -8.61 -14.10
N MET A 352 -10.02 -7.58 -13.27
CA MET A 352 -10.66 -7.51 -11.97
C MET A 352 -12.20 -7.62 -12.09
N LEU A 353 -12.81 -6.74 -12.87
CA LEU A 353 -14.28 -6.65 -12.96
C LEU A 353 -14.92 -7.86 -13.63
N ARG A 354 -14.26 -8.46 -14.63
CA ARG A 354 -14.78 -9.68 -15.27
C ARG A 354 -14.72 -10.92 -14.38
N SER A 355 -14.01 -10.87 -13.25
CA SER A 355 -13.87 -12.02 -12.34
C SER A 355 -15.13 -12.35 -11.54
N GLY A 356 -16.04 -11.37 -11.38
CA GLY A 356 -17.24 -11.51 -10.56
C GLY A 356 -16.98 -11.55 -9.05
N LEU A 357 -15.75 -11.26 -8.60
CA LEU A 357 -15.42 -11.15 -7.18
C LEU A 357 -15.94 -9.82 -6.62
N PRO A 358 -16.16 -9.72 -5.28
CA PRO A 358 -16.77 -8.56 -4.65
C PRO A 358 -15.78 -7.39 -4.50
N PHE A 359 -15.28 -6.90 -5.63
CA PHE A 359 -14.46 -5.69 -5.66
C PHE A 359 -15.34 -4.45 -5.50
N GLU A 360 -15.03 -3.60 -4.54
CA GLU A 360 -15.77 -2.36 -4.28
C GLU A 360 -14.96 -1.11 -4.56
N ARG A 361 -13.62 -1.17 -4.38
CA ARG A 361 -12.74 -0.02 -4.52
C ARG A 361 -11.43 -0.37 -5.20
N TYR A 362 -10.91 0.59 -5.94
CA TYR A 362 -9.58 0.50 -6.55
C TYR A 362 -8.83 1.81 -6.32
N TYR A 363 -7.66 1.73 -5.71
CA TYR A 363 -6.75 2.84 -5.48
C TYR A 363 -5.51 2.66 -6.35
N HIS A 364 -5.33 3.58 -7.31
CA HIS A 364 -4.11 3.58 -8.13
C HIS A 364 -2.89 3.97 -7.31
N TRP A 365 -1.80 3.18 -7.43
CA TRP A 365 -0.49 3.55 -6.92
C TRP A 365 0.31 4.21 -8.02
N CYS A 366 0.57 5.52 -7.94
CA CYS A 366 0.20 6.47 -6.89
C CYS A 366 -0.41 7.75 -7.48
N PHE A 367 -0.77 8.71 -6.63
CA PHE A 367 -1.31 9.98 -7.08
C PHE A 367 -0.24 10.79 -7.81
N CYS A 368 0.78 11.26 -7.08
CA CYS A 368 1.96 11.95 -7.62
C CYS A 368 3.12 10.97 -7.77
N ASP A 369 4.04 11.22 -8.72
CA ASP A 369 5.37 10.63 -8.64
C ASP A 369 5.96 10.98 -7.29
N ASN A 370 6.63 10.06 -6.61
CA ASN A 370 7.08 10.25 -5.25
C ASN A 370 8.43 9.58 -4.98
N PHE A 371 8.92 9.69 -3.76
CA PHE A 371 10.10 8.97 -3.28
C PHE A 371 9.80 7.47 -3.16
N GLU A 372 10.24 6.65 -4.15
CA GLU A 372 9.97 5.21 -4.21
C GLU A 372 11.02 4.39 -3.42
N TRP A 373 11.08 4.62 -2.12
CA TRP A 373 11.93 3.88 -1.19
C TRP A 373 13.40 3.83 -1.64
N LEU A 374 13.96 2.62 -1.87
CA LEU A 374 15.34 2.47 -2.36
C LEU A 374 15.57 3.03 -3.76
N GLU A 375 14.54 3.09 -4.59
CA GLU A 375 14.65 3.59 -5.95
C GLU A 375 14.69 5.13 -6.00
N GLY A 376 14.38 5.78 -4.88
CA GLY A 376 14.34 7.22 -4.77
C GLY A 376 13.31 7.87 -5.70
N GLU A 377 13.67 8.95 -6.37
CA GLU A 377 12.81 9.71 -7.28
C GLU A 377 12.87 9.19 -8.74
N SER A 378 13.75 8.23 -9.02
CA SER A 378 13.98 7.68 -10.37
C SER A 378 12.84 6.82 -10.89
N ALA A 379 12.04 6.21 -10.01
CA ALA A 379 10.93 5.33 -10.35
C ALA A 379 9.58 6.08 -10.27
N ARG A 380 8.89 6.22 -11.41
CA ARG A 380 7.70 7.06 -11.52
C ARG A 380 6.43 6.25 -11.70
N PHE A 381 5.56 6.29 -10.69
CA PHE A 381 4.28 5.58 -10.64
C PHE A 381 3.06 6.49 -10.73
N GLY A 382 3.24 7.80 -10.54
CA GLY A 382 2.16 8.76 -10.40
C GLY A 382 1.30 8.97 -11.64
N LEU A 383 0.04 9.36 -11.41
CA LEU A 383 -0.82 9.96 -12.43
C LEU A 383 -0.43 11.43 -12.68
N ILE A 384 0.25 12.02 -11.72
CA ILE A 384 0.78 13.38 -11.74
C ILE A 384 2.29 13.31 -11.79
N ASN A 385 2.89 14.00 -12.74
CA ASN A 385 4.34 14.21 -12.77
C ASN A 385 4.71 15.30 -11.75
N VAL A 386 5.75 15.02 -10.95
CA VAL A 386 6.38 16.00 -10.08
C VAL A 386 7.75 16.37 -10.64
N ASP A 387 7.97 17.64 -10.85
CA ASP A 387 9.29 18.20 -11.07
C ASP A 387 9.89 18.52 -9.69
N TYR A 388 10.76 17.66 -9.19
CA TYR A 388 11.31 17.77 -7.84
C TYR A 388 12.15 19.03 -7.60
N ALA A 389 12.70 19.64 -8.66
CA ALA A 389 13.46 20.89 -8.53
C ALA A 389 12.55 22.11 -8.28
N THR A 390 11.35 22.11 -8.88
CA THR A 390 10.40 23.23 -8.80
C THR A 390 9.15 22.89 -8.00
N GLN A 391 8.95 21.62 -7.69
CA GLN A 391 7.75 21.09 -7.07
C GLN A 391 6.48 21.33 -7.90
N THR A 392 6.61 21.47 -9.22
CA THR A 392 5.49 21.66 -10.13
C THR A 392 4.77 20.34 -10.39
N ARG A 393 3.44 20.35 -10.28
CA ARG A 393 2.57 19.21 -10.59
C ARG A 393 2.03 19.35 -12.00
N THR A 394 2.15 18.27 -12.80
CA THR A 394 1.59 18.21 -14.16
C THR A 394 0.81 16.92 -14.33
N ILE A 395 -0.48 17.03 -14.72
CA ILE A 395 -1.32 15.86 -14.98
C ILE A 395 -0.73 15.11 -16.17
N LYS A 396 -0.45 13.81 -16.00
CA LYS A 396 -0.02 12.95 -17.09
C LYS A 396 -1.21 12.51 -17.95
N ARG A 397 -0.93 12.02 -19.15
CA ARG A 397 -1.97 11.49 -20.05
C ARG A 397 -2.78 10.36 -19.41
N SER A 398 -2.12 9.51 -18.63
CA SER A 398 -2.80 8.49 -17.82
C SER A 398 -3.67 9.07 -16.70
N GLY A 399 -3.33 10.23 -16.15
CA GLY A 399 -4.15 10.98 -15.19
C GLY A 399 -5.42 11.55 -15.83
N GLU A 400 -5.32 12.08 -17.06
CA GLU A 400 -6.48 12.50 -17.85
C GLU A 400 -7.43 11.33 -18.14
N PHE A 401 -6.88 10.17 -18.52
CA PHE A 401 -7.64 8.93 -18.71
C PHE A 401 -8.35 8.50 -17.43
N TYR A 402 -7.66 8.57 -16.30
CA TYR A 402 -8.22 8.20 -14.99
C TYR A 402 -9.41 9.09 -14.62
N ALA A 403 -9.27 10.40 -14.78
CA ALA A 403 -10.37 11.35 -14.58
C ALA A 403 -11.55 11.11 -15.55
N ASP A 404 -11.26 10.75 -16.81
CA ASP A 404 -12.29 10.41 -17.78
C ASP A 404 -13.09 9.19 -17.36
N MET A 405 -12.43 8.15 -16.87
CA MET A 405 -13.09 6.94 -16.34
C MET A 405 -14.04 7.25 -15.18
N ILE A 406 -13.64 8.14 -14.26
CA ILE A 406 -14.48 8.53 -13.12
C ILE A 406 -15.72 9.28 -13.60
N ARG A 407 -15.56 10.26 -14.52
CA ARG A 407 -16.68 11.04 -15.06
C ARG A 407 -17.71 10.20 -15.82
N ASN A 408 -17.25 9.14 -16.50
CA ASN A 408 -18.10 8.30 -17.33
C ASN A 408 -18.56 7.01 -16.63
N ASP A 409 -18.18 6.81 -15.37
CA ASP A 409 -18.45 5.58 -14.62
C ASP A 409 -18.01 4.31 -15.40
N GLY A 410 -16.84 4.41 -16.03
CA GLY A 410 -16.28 3.33 -16.87
C GLY A 410 -15.39 3.84 -18.00
N VAL A 411 -15.08 2.97 -18.95
CA VAL A 411 -14.27 3.27 -20.14
C VAL A 411 -15.13 3.30 -21.37
N THR A 412 -15.25 4.47 -22.01
CA THR A 412 -15.93 4.62 -23.30
C THR A 412 -15.06 4.06 -24.45
N ASP A 413 -15.67 3.82 -25.61
CA ASP A 413 -14.91 3.46 -26.83
C ASP A 413 -14.00 4.60 -27.29
N GLU A 414 -14.39 5.86 -27.08
CA GLU A 414 -13.61 7.04 -27.36
C GLU A 414 -12.38 7.12 -26.45
N ALA A 415 -12.56 7.01 -25.13
CA ALA A 415 -11.46 7.01 -24.16
C ALA A 415 -10.47 5.88 -24.43
N TYR A 416 -10.97 4.67 -24.71
CA TYR A 416 -10.11 3.54 -25.07
C TYR A 416 -9.26 3.84 -26.32
N ASN A 417 -9.88 4.37 -27.37
CA ASN A 417 -9.16 4.68 -28.62
C ASN A 417 -8.15 5.81 -28.42
N THR A 418 -8.48 6.80 -27.58
CA THR A 418 -7.62 7.97 -27.31
C THR A 418 -6.43 7.58 -26.44
N TYR A 419 -6.66 6.88 -25.33
CA TYR A 419 -5.64 6.70 -24.29
C TYR A 419 -4.97 5.31 -24.30
N VAL A 420 -5.68 4.23 -24.65
CA VAL A 420 -5.24 2.86 -24.42
C VAL A 420 -4.74 2.16 -25.68
N ARG A 421 -5.47 2.30 -26.79
CA ARG A 421 -5.27 1.48 -28.00
C ARG A 421 -3.87 1.57 -28.61
N GLY A 422 -3.24 2.75 -28.51
CA GLY A 422 -1.92 3.01 -29.08
C GLY A 422 -0.75 2.64 -28.16
N GLU A 423 -1.02 2.30 -26.92
CA GLU A 423 0.02 1.97 -25.95
C GLU A 423 0.52 0.53 -26.12
N VAL A 424 1.83 0.33 -25.99
CA VAL A 424 2.49 -0.97 -26.18
C VAL A 424 3.48 -1.21 -25.04
N TYR A 425 3.41 -2.39 -24.44
CA TYR A 425 4.39 -2.81 -23.45
C TYR A 425 5.71 -3.19 -24.09
N ARG A 426 6.78 -2.99 -23.36
CA ARG A 426 8.08 -3.57 -23.70
C ARG A 426 8.07 -5.06 -23.33
N VAL A 427 8.62 -5.88 -24.21
CA VAL A 427 8.76 -7.34 -24.03
C VAL A 427 10.24 -7.66 -24.06
N GLU A 428 10.77 -8.27 -22.99
CA GLU A 428 12.17 -8.68 -22.85
C GLU A 428 12.28 -10.16 -22.49
#